data_5f00af7812de0174e3fde476a02f14d4
#
_entry.id   5f00af7812de0174e3fde476a02f14d4
#
_cell.length_a   1.000
_cell.length_b   1.000
_cell.length_c   1.000
_cell.angle_alpha   90.00
_cell.angle_beta   90.00
_cell.angle_gamma   90.00
#
_symmetry.space_group_name_H-M   'P 1'
#
loop_
_entity.id
_entity.type
_entity.pdbx_description
1 polymer ?
#
loop_
_entity_poly.entity_id
_entity_poly.type
_entity_poly.pdbx_seq_one_letter_code
_entity_poly.pdbx_strand_id
1 'polypeptide(L)'
;MGNRGLSKAGIVLALVLGGLPLTVLGADAARQPDNRAHVDRAETAQAQTRAVAITEALFSYSSADLPAQRAEVADLITGDLVTQYAELLGQAEEGVRGQQVAFTSKVTHSGVRLLDPGKAEVLLFLTQSSTRPGEAPQSAGAQFVLTLVRGGSGWQQAKGSAIDLLGAR
;
A
#
# COMPACT_ATOMS: atom_id res chain seq x y z
N MET A 1 -34.00 8.71 -19.13
CA MET A 1 -32.77 7.91 -19.30
C MET A 1 -31.63 8.69 -18.66
N GLY A 2 -31.34 8.38 -17.40
CA GLY A 2 -30.35 9.10 -16.61
C GLY A 2 -28.97 8.46 -16.78
N ASN A 3 -28.09 9.21 -17.41
CA ASN A 3 -26.67 8.89 -17.51
C ASN A 3 -26.06 9.08 -16.11
N ARG A 4 -25.93 8.01 -15.34
CA ARG A 4 -25.15 8.02 -14.09
C ARG A 4 -23.67 8.11 -14.49
N GLY A 5 -23.18 9.34 -14.69
CA GLY A 5 -21.75 9.56 -14.80
C GLY A 5 -21.08 9.00 -13.56
N LEU A 6 -20.19 8.02 -13.72
CA LEU A 6 -19.25 7.64 -12.66
C LEU A 6 -18.60 8.94 -12.19
N SER A 7 -18.72 9.25 -10.91
CA SER A 7 -18.08 10.45 -10.38
C SER A 7 -16.58 10.32 -10.62
N LYS A 8 -15.94 11.42 -11.04
CA LYS A 8 -14.48 11.45 -11.29
C LYS A 8 -13.68 10.92 -10.10
N ALA A 9 -14.25 10.94 -8.89
CA ALA A 9 -13.66 10.36 -7.70
C ALA A 9 -13.58 8.83 -7.72
N GLY A 10 -14.60 8.15 -8.25
CA GLY A 10 -14.56 6.69 -8.39
C GLY A 10 -13.50 6.24 -9.39
N ILE A 11 -13.26 7.07 -10.42
CA ILE A 11 -12.22 6.78 -11.42
C ILE A 11 -10.82 6.96 -10.80
N VAL A 12 -10.60 8.00 -9.99
CA VAL A 12 -9.30 8.24 -9.33
C VAL A 12 -8.98 7.13 -8.34
N LEU A 13 -9.96 6.67 -7.57
CA LEU A 13 -9.76 5.56 -6.64
C LEU A 13 -9.44 4.26 -7.39
N ALA A 14 -10.10 3.99 -8.51
CA ALA A 14 -9.84 2.83 -9.35
C ALA A 14 -8.48 2.88 -10.05
N LEU A 15 -8.01 4.08 -10.47
CA LEU A 15 -6.70 4.27 -11.08
C LEU A 15 -5.55 4.05 -10.08
N VAL A 16 -5.72 4.54 -8.84
CA VAL A 16 -4.70 4.36 -7.80
C VAL A 16 -4.55 2.88 -7.40
N LEU A 17 -5.63 2.10 -7.46
CA LEU A 17 -5.59 0.68 -7.08
C LEU A 17 -5.53 -0.30 -8.26
N GLY A 18 -5.81 0.14 -9.49
CA GLY A 18 -5.93 -0.73 -10.66
C GLY A 18 -4.90 -0.53 -11.77
N GLY A 19 -4.04 0.48 -11.69
CA GLY A 19 -3.24 0.95 -12.82
C GLY A 19 -1.75 0.63 -12.81
N LEU A 20 -1.22 -0.18 -11.89
CA LEU A 20 0.19 -0.56 -11.94
C LEU A 20 0.40 -1.70 -12.95
N PRO A 21 1.27 -1.52 -13.96
CA PRO A 21 1.66 -2.62 -14.83
C PRO A 21 2.40 -3.68 -14.00
N LEU A 22 1.88 -4.89 -14.03
CA LEU A 22 2.48 -6.06 -13.39
C LEU A 22 3.79 -6.40 -14.11
N THR A 23 4.91 -5.91 -13.62
CA THR A 23 6.20 -6.53 -13.95
C THR A 23 6.35 -7.76 -13.06
N VAL A 24 5.99 -8.91 -13.61
CA VAL A 24 6.36 -10.19 -13.02
C VAL A 24 7.88 -10.31 -13.10
N LEU A 25 8.57 -9.90 -12.05
CA LEU A 25 9.98 -10.20 -11.88
C LEU A 25 10.11 -11.69 -11.52
N GLY A 26 10.92 -12.36 -12.29
CA GLY A 26 11.09 -13.78 -12.37
C GLY A 26 11.25 -14.49 -11.04
N ALA A 27 10.73 -15.69 -11.03
CA ALA A 27 10.81 -16.66 -9.97
C ALA A 27 12.27 -16.91 -9.54
N ASP A 28 12.63 -16.48 -8.36
CA ASP A 28 13.70 -17.10 -7.58
C ASP A 28 13.16 -18.42 -7.01
N ALA A 29 12.99 -19.39 -7.89
CA ALA A 29 12.43 -20.72 -7.57
C ALA A 29 13.43 -21.66 -6.89
N ALA A 30 14.59 -21.18 -6.41
CA ALA A 30 15.69 -22.05 -6.00
C ALA A 30 15.98 -22.09 -4.50
N ARG A 31 15.32 -21.30 -3.67
CA ARG A 31 15.45 -21.38 -2.21
C ARG A 31 14.06 -21.41 -1.60
N GLN A 32 13.66 -22.56 -1.04
CA GLN A 32 12.54 -22.55 -0.09
C GLN A 32 13.00 -21.68 1.08
N PRO A 33 12.40 -20.51 1.29
CA PRO A 33 12.75 -19.70 2.44
C PRO A 33 12.36 -20.46 3.69
N ASP A 34 13.23 -20.40 4.69
CA ASP A 34 12.95 -20.95 6.03
C ASP A 34 11.86 -20.10 6.66
N ASN A 35 10.59 -20.40 6.33
CA ASN A 35 9.44 -19.60 6.71
C ASN A 35 9.17 -19.73 8.21
N ARG A 36 9.58 -18.75 8.99
CA ARG A 36 9.48 -18.68 10.44
C ARG A 36 8.17 -18.10 10.95
N ALA A 37 7.23 -17.72 10.07
CA ALA A 37 5.97 -17.06 10.45
C ALA A 37 5.13 -17.86 11.44
N HIS A 38 5.29 -19.19 11.49
CA HIS A 38 4.56 -20.06 12.44
C HIS A 38 5.33 -20.35 13.74
N VAL A 39 6.64 -20.13 13.76
CA VAL A 39 7.50 -20.50 14.92
C VAL A 39 7.93 -19.28 15.73
N ASP A 40 8.08 -18.12 15.11
CA ASP A 40 8.44 -16.88 15.80
C ASP A 40 7.27 -15.91 15.85
N ARG A 41 6.44 -16.07 16.88
CA ARG A 41 5.24 -15.25 17.05
C ARG A 41 5.55 -13.78 17.33
N ALA A 42 6.64 -13.49 18.02
CA ALA A 42 7.01 -12.11 18.37
C ALA A 42 7.47 -11.33 17.12
N GLU A 43 8.37 -11.91 16.34
CA GLU A 43 8.83 -11.30 15.08
C GLU A 43 7.70 -11.19 14.06
N THR A 44 6.84 -12.21 13.97
CA THR A 44 5.65 -12.20 13.11
C THR A 44 4.72 -11.03 13.45
N ALA A 45 4.43 -10.83 14.75
CA ALA A 45 3.57 -9.73 15.20
C ALA A 45 4.22 -8.36 14.92
N GLN A 46 5.52 -8.22 15.10
CA GLN A 46 6.24 -6.97 14.80
C GLN A 46 6.21 -6.66 13.30
N ALA A 47 6.50 -7.64 12.44
CA ALA A 47 6.44 -7.48 10.99
C ALA A 47 5.03 -7.09 10.53
N GLN A 48 4.00 -7.76 11.07
CA GLN A 48 2.60 -7.48 10.77
C GLN A 48 2.21 -6.06 11.18
N THR A 49 2.52 -5.65 12.41
CA THR A 49 2.24 -4.29 12.91
C THR A 49 2.93 -3.23 12.05
N ARG A 50 4.18 -3.48 11.69
CA ARG A 50 4.95 -2.55 10.84
C ARG A 50 4.36 -2.45 9.43
N ALA A 51 3.97 -3.57 8.83
CA ALA A 51 3.32 -3.58 7.52
C ALA A 51 2.01 -2.79 7.51
N VAL A 52 1.18 -2.94 8.55
CA VAL A 52 -0.06 -2.18 8.73
C VAL A 52 0.23 -0.68 8.76
N ALA A 53 1.17 -0.24 9.60
CA ALA A 53 1.53 1.16 9.73
C ALA A 53 2.04 1.77 8.41
N ILE A 54 2.93 1.07 7.71
CA ILE A 54 3.44 1.51 6.39
C ILE A 54 2.30 1.60 5.39
N THR A 55 1.42 0.61 5.33
CA THR A 55 0.29 0.60 4.40
C THR A 55 -0.68 1.76 4.64
N GLU A 56 -1.07 1.99 5.89
CA GLU A 56 -1.96 3.10 6.21
C GLU A 56 -1.32 4.46 5.87
N ALA A 57 -0.01 4.62 6.10
CA ALA A 57 0.72 5.82 5.71
C ALA A 57 0.80 6.00 4.18
N LEU A 58 1.09 4.94 3.42
CA LEU A 58 1.20 4.99 1.95
C LEU A 58 -0.10 5.44 1.28
N PHE A 59 -1.25 4.99 1.79
CA PHE A 59 -2.54 5.16 1.12
C PHE A 59 -3.48 6.17 1.81
N SER A 60 -3.01 6.86 2.87
CA SER A 60 -3.75 7.97 3.49
C SER A 60 -3.07 9.29 3.14
N TYR A 61 -3.75 10.15 2.37
CA TYR A 61 -3.20 11.43 1.96
C TYR A 61 -4.30 12.45 1.66
N SER A 62 -3.94 13.71 1.69
CA SER A 62 -4.80 14.83 1.30
C SER A 62 -4.20 15.57 0.11
N SER A 63 -5.03 15.98 -0.83
CA SER A 63 -4.60 16.82 -1.95
C SER A 63 -4.01 18.16 -1.52
N ALA A 64 -4.29 18.60 -0.29
CA ALA A 64 -3.76 19.84 0.27
C ALA A 64 -2.34 19.68 0.82
N ASP A 65 -1.89 18.46 1.15
CA ASP A 65 -0.65 18.21 1.92
C ASP A 65 0.23 17.10 1.33
N LEU A 66 0.15 16.89 0.02
CA LEU A 66 0.93 15.87 -0.67
C LEU A 66 2.46 15.98 -0.50
N PRO A 67 3.08 17.19 -0.42
CA PRO A 67 4.52 17.28 -0.19
C PRO A 67 4.96 16.74 1.18
N ALA A 68 4.22 17.03 2.25
CA ALA A 68 4.52 16.53 3.59
C ALA A 68 4.33 15.02 3.65
N GLN A 69 3.26 14.50 3.03
CA GLN A 69 3.01 13.08 2.91
C GLN A 69 4.15 12.33 2.20
N ARG A 70 4.69 12.89 1.11
CA ARG A 70 5.84 12.32 0.41
C ARG A 70 7.07 12.20 1.32
N ALA A 71 7.35 13.24 2.11
CA ALA A 71 8.48 13.24 3.02
C ALA A 71 8.31 12.18 4.13
N GLU A 72 7.12 12.06 4.70
CA GLU A 72 6.82 11.04 5.71
C GLU A 72 6.99 9.62 5.16
N VAL A 73 6.46 9.35 3.98
CA VAL A 73 6.52 8.02 3.36
C VAL A 73 7.94 7.65 2.92
N ALA A 74 8.77 8.63 2.50
CA ALA A 74 10.13 8.36 2.04
C ALA A 74 10.99 7.61 3.07
N ASP A 75 10.75 7.83 4.36
CA ASP A 75 11.46 7.12 5.44
C ASP A 75 10.94 5.70 5.68
N LEU A 76 9.75 5.39 5.18
CA LEU A 76 9.07 4.12 5.40
C LEU A 76 9.32 3.10 4.29
N ILE A 77 9.83 3.52 3.14
CA ILE A 77 9.97 2.69 1.94
C ILE A 77 11.42 2.61 1.46
N THR A 78 11.70 1.62 0.63
CA THR A 78 13.01 1.37 0.00
C THR A 78 12.83 0.53 -1.27
N GLY A 79 13.90 0.31 -2.03
CA GLY A 79 13.88 -0.56 -3.21
C GLY A 79 12.89 -0.09 -4.28
N ASP A 80 12.25 -1.03 -4.95
CA ASP A 80 11.34 -0.76 -6.06
C ASP A 80 10.08 0.01 -5.63
N LEU A 81 9.70 -0.08 -4.36
CA LEU A 81 8.53 0.63 -3.84
C LEU A 81 8.69 2.15 -3.90
N VAL A 82 9.92 2.67 -3.86
CA VAL A 82 10.19 4.11 -4.02
C VAL A 82 9.70 4.59 -5.39
N THR A 83 10.02 3.85 -6.46
CA THR A 83 9.59 4.19 -7.82
C THR A 83 8.09 3.96 -8.00
N GLN A 84 7.57 2.83 -7.55
CA GLN A 84 6.15 2.50 -7.62
C GLN A 84 5.29 3.56 -6.90
N TYR A 85 5.73 4.01 -5.73
CA TYR A 85 5.02 5.03 -4.97
C TYR A 85 5.05 6.41 -5.64
N ALA A 86 6.19 6.79 -6.23
CA ALA A 86 6.30 8.05 -6.97
C ALA A 86 5.36 8.09 -8.19
N GLU A 87 5.27 7.00 -8.93
CA GLU A 87 4.34 6.85 -10.07
C GLU A 87 2.89 6.90 -9.61
N LEU A 88 2.56 6.19 -8.53
CA LEU A 88 1.23 6.16 -7.94
C LEU A 88 0.77 7.56 -7.51
N LEU A 89 1.62 8.29 -6.80
CA LEU A 89 1.32 9.66 -6.37
C LEU A 89 1.20 10.63 -7.55
N GLY A 90 2.05 10.50 -8.58
CA GLY A 90 1.96 11.31 -9.78
C GLY A 90 0.60 11.19 -10.46
N GLN A 91 0.11 9.96 -10.63
CA GLN A 91 -1.22 9.70 -11.18
C GLN A 91 -2.34 10.23 -10.26
N ALA A 92 -2.19 10.05 -8.95
CA ALA A 92 -3.15 10.56 -7.98
C ALA A 92 -3.21 12.10 -8.00
N GLU A 93 -2.07 12.78 -8.07
CA GLU A 93 -2.00 14.24 -8.16
C GLU A 93 -2.73 14.78 -9.40
N GLU A 94 -2.52 14.16 -10.57
CA GLU A 94 -3.21 14.56 -11.79
C GLU A 94 -4.73 14.40 -11.66
N GLY A 95 -5.18 13.28 -11.08
CA GLY A 95 -6.59 12.99 -10.90
C GLY A 95 -7.31 13.86 -9.88
N VAL A 96 -6.60 14.39 -8.88
CA VAL A 96 -7.18 15.22 -7.80
C VAL A 96 -6.82 16.70 -7.91
N ARG A 97 -6.09 17.11 -8.95
CA ARG A 97 -5.67 18.49 -9.13
C ARG A 97 -6.86 19.45 -9.12
N GLY A 98 -6.80 20.44 -8.23
CA GLY A 98 -7.89 21.42 -8.06
C GLY A 98 -9.12 20.90 -7.31
N GLN A 99 -9.07 19.66 -6.79
CA GLN A 99 -10.12 19.07 -5.98
C GLN A 99 -9.63 18.95 -4.53
N GLN A 100 -10.49 19.33 -3.57
CA GLN A 100 -10.19 19.17 -2.15
C GLN A 100 -10.56 17.75 -1.71
N VAL A 101 -9.70 16.77 -2.04
CA VAL A 101 -9.94 15.36 -1.72
C VAL A 101 -8.99 14.92 -0.62
N ALA A 102 -9.52 14.19 0.35
CA ALA A 102 -8.73 13.45 1.33
C ALA A 102 -9.04 11.96 1.22
N PHE A 103 -8.00 11.15 1.28
CA PHE A 103 -8.07 9.69 1.34
C PHE A 103 -7.61 9.21 2.70
N THR A 104 -8.40 8.33 3.31
CA THR A 104 -8.07 7.65 4.55
C THR A 104 -8.12 6.15 4.33
N SER A 105 -7.03 5.48 4.65
CA SER A 105 -6.90 4.03 4.48
C SER A 105 -6.82 3.34 5.83
N LYS A 106 -7.56 2.25 5.95
CA LYS A 106 -7.58 1.39 7.13
C LYS A 106 -7.35 -0.05 6.71
N VAL A 107 -6.35 -0.69 7.31
CA VAL A 107 -6.14 -2.13 7.17
C VAL A 107 -7.18 -2.85 8.02
N THR A 108 -7.99 -3.69 7.36
CA THR A 108 -9.06 -4.45 8.01
C THR A 108 -8.58 -5.83 8.45
N HIS A 109 -7.70 -6.45 7.64
CA HIS A 109 -7.10 -7.73 7.94
C HIS A 109 -5.66 -7.77 7.43
N SER A 110 -4.81 -8.52 8.12
CA SER A 110 -3.44 -8.75 7.69
C SER A 110 -2.94 -10.12 8.16
N GLY A 111 -1.98 -10.70 7.43
CA GLY A 111 -1.35 -11.96 7.79
C GLY A 111 0.03 -12.08 7.17
N VAL A 112 1.02 -12.54 7.94
CA VAL A 112 2.38 -12.80 7.45
C VAL A 112 2.38 -14.14 6.73
N ARG A 113 2.62 -14.15 5.43
CA ARG A 113 2.72 -15.37 4.62
C ARG A 113 4.14 -15.94 4.55
N LEU A 114 5.14 -15.06 4.72
CA LEU A 114 6.55 -15.41 4.74
C LEU A 114 7.28 -14.56 5.77
N LEU A 115 8.11 -15.18 6.57
CA LEU A 115 9.05 -14.53 7.47
C LEU A 115 10.38 -15.26 7.41
N ASP A 116 11.42 -14.61 6.89
CA ASP A 116 12.80 -15.04 6.93
C ASP A 116 13.67 -14.03 7.71
N PRO A 117 14.96 -14.28 7.95
CA PRO A 117 15.79 -13.38 8.76
C PRO A 117 15.89 -11.93 8.24
N GLY A 118 15.74 -11.71 6.94
CA GLY A 118 15.91 -10.39 6.30
C GLY A 118 14.68 -9.83 5.63
N LYS A 119 13.67 -10.68 5.37
CA LYS A 119 12.50 -10.35 4.54
C LYS A 119 11.22 -10.88 5.16
N ALA A 120 10.15 -10.09 5.10
CA ALA A 120 8.81 -10.57 5.39
C ALA A 120 7.84 -10.20 4.26
N GLU A 121 6.87 -11.08 4.01
CA GLU A 121 5.78 -10.81 3.09
C GLU A 121 4.46 -10.85 3.87
N VAL A 122 3.76 -9.74 3.83
CA VAL A 122 2.52 -9.55 4.58
C VAL A 122 1.37 -9.32 3.61
N LEU A 123 0.38 -10.20 3.66
CA LEU A 123 -0.89 -10.02 2.97
C LEU A 123 -1.73 -9.02 3.74
N LEU A 124 -2.28 -8.04 3.04
CA LEU A 124 -3.04 -6.93 3.61
C LEU A 124 -4.36 -6.76 2.85
N PHE A 125 -5.42 -6.53 3.62
CA PHE A 125 -6.73 -6.12 3.13
C PHE A 125 -7.01 -4.74 3.70
N LEU A 126 -7.25 -3.78 2.83
CA LEU A 126 -7.52 -2.41 3.26
C LEU A 126 -8.86 -1.90 2.71
N THR A 127 -9.46 -1.00 3.45
CA THR A 127 -10.53 -0.14 2.98
C THR A 127 -10.00 1.29 2.89
N GLN A 128 -10.13 1.90 1.72
CA GLN A 128 -9.80 3.30 1.50
C GLN A 128 -11.10 4.09 1.34
N SER A 129 -11.24 5.17 2.10
CA SER A 129 -12.35 6.10 2.03
C SER A 129 -11.87 7.43 1.45
N SER A 130 -12.63 7.99 0.53
CA SER A 130 -12.39 9.33 -0.01
C SER A 130 -13.48 10.28 0.46
N THR A 131 -13.07 11.50 0.83
CA THR A 131 -13.97 12.57 1.23
C THR A 131 -13.71 13.83 0.41
N ARG A 132 -14.79 14.54 0.06
CA ARG A 132 -14.77 15.83 -0.63
C ARG A 132 -15.80 16.76 -0.02
N PRO A 133 -15.56 18.09 -0.04
CA PRO A 133 -16.57 19.05 0.37
C PRO A 133 -17.85 18.91 -0.47
N GLY A 134 -18.98 18.77 0.21
CA GLY A 134 -20.30 18.69 -0.45
C GLY A 134 -20.66 17.35 -1.11
N GLU A 135 -19.82 16.33 -1.00
CA GLU A 135 -20.10 14.98 -1.51
C GLU A 135 -20.18 13.96 -0.36
N ALA A 136 -20.96 12.91 -0.58
CA ALA A 136 -20.97 11.78 0.36
C ALA A 136 -19.64 11.00 0.27
N PRO A 137 -19.09 10.53 1.40
CA PRO A 137 -17.90 9.71 1.40
C PRO A 137 -18.07 8.46 0.52
N GLN A 138 -17.00 8.09 -0.20
CA GLN A 138 -16.95 6.88 -1.01
C GLN A 138 -15.88 5.96 -0.44
N SER A 139 -16.11 4.66 -0.51
CA SER A 139 -15.13 3.67 -0.01
C SER A 139 -14.93 2.55 -1.04
N ALA A 140 -13.69 2.07 -1.10
CA ALA A 140 -13.31 0.90 -1.90
C ALA A 140 -12.35 0.02 -1.11
N GLY A 141 -12.40 -1.29 -1.38
CA GLY A 141 -11.49 -2.27 -0.82
C GLY A 141 -10.34 -2.60 -1.77
N ALA A 142 -9.17 -2.91 -1.22
CA ALA A 142 -8.03 -3.43 -1.96
C ALA A 142 -7.34 -4.54 -1.17
N GLN A 143 -6.61 -5.39 -1.89
CA GLN A 143 -5.78 -6.44 -1.32
C GLN A 143 -4.46 -6.54 -2.06
N PHE A 144 -3.38 -6.70 -1.32
CA PHE A 144 -2.03 -6.83 -1.86
C PHE A 144 -1.08 -7.47 -0.86
N VAL A 145 0.11 -7.82 -1.34
CA VAL A 145 1.21 -8.25 -0.50
C VAL A 145 2.24 -7.13 -0.42
N LEU A 146 2.58 -6.71 0.79
CA LEU A 146 3.69 -5.81 1.05
C LEU A 146 4.91 -6.65 1.44
N THR A 147 6.00 -6.46 0.71
CA THR A 147 7.31 -6.99 1.07
C THR A 147 8.02 -6.01 1.98
N LEU A 148 8.48 -6.49 3.14
CA LEU A 148 9.29 -5.74 4.08
C LEU A 148 10.74 -6.23 4.03
N VAL A 149 11.68 -5.29 4.15
CA VAL A 149 13.09 -5.55 4.43
C VAL A 149 13.38 -5.16 5.87
N ARG A 150 14.02 -6.06 6.62
CA ARG A 150 14.34 -5.88 8.04
C ARG A 150 15.31 -4.70 8.23
N GLY A 151 15.02 -3.83 9.19
CA GLY A 151 15.90 -2.73 9.58
C GLY A 151 16.97 -3.16 10.58
N GLY A 152 17.90 -2.25 10.89
CA GLY A 152 19.05 -2.52 11.77
C GLY A 152 18.68 -2.97 13.19
N SER A 153 17.57 -2.50 13.75
CA SER A 153 17.07 -2.90 15.08
C SER A 153 15.84 -3.82 15.00
N GLY A 154 15.63 -4.52 13.88
CA GLY A 154 14.57 -5.50 13.74
C GLY A 154 13.38 -5.06 12.92
N TRP A 155 12.27 -5.78 13.06
CA TRP A 155 11.05 -5.58 12.27
C TRP A 155 10.34 -4.26 12.57
N GLN A 156 10.53 -3.67 13.74
CA GLN A 156 9.98 -2.35 14.08
C GLN A 156 10.53 -1.23 13.21
N GLN A 157 11.74 -1.39 12.68
CA GLN A 157 12.38 -0.46 11.74
C GLN A 157 12.41 -0.99 10.30
N ALA A 158 11.65 -2.01 9.98
CA ALA A 158 11.55 -2.54 8.63
C ALA A 158 10.96 -1.48 7.69
N LYS A 159 11.41 -1.53 6.42
CA LYS A 159 10.91 -0.68 5.33
C LYS A 159 10.15 -1.52 4.31
N GLY A 160 9.09 -0.95 3.74
CA GLY A 160 8.42 -1.53 2.58
C GLY A 160 9.34 -1.48 1.36
N SER A 161 9.47 -2.58 0.63
CA SER A 161 10.36 -2.66 -0.54
C SER A 161 9.65 -2.94 -1.86
N ALA A 162 8.48 -3.56 -1.83
CA ALA A 162 7.65 -3.84 -3.01
C ALA A 162 6.19 -4.07 -2.62
N ILE A 163 5.27 -3.76 -3.54
CA ILE A 163 3.84 -4.09 -3.44
C ILE A 163 3.47 -4.97 -4.64
N ASP A 164 2.78 -6.07 -4.35
CA ASP A 164 2.22 -6.98 -5.34
C ASP A 164 0.69 -7.01 -5.19
N LEU A 165 -0.01 -6.48 -6.20
CA LEU A 165 -1.48 -6.39 -6.22
C LEU A 165 -2.08 -7.76 -6.53
N LEU A 166 -2.90 -8.28 -5.64
CA LEU A 166 -3.61 -9.53 -5.83
C LEU A 166 -4.91 -9.29 -6.61
N GLY A 167 -5.05 -9.95 -7.76
CA GLY A 167 -6.29 -9.92 -8.55
C GLY A 167 -6.34 -8.90 -9.68
N ALA A 168 -5.28 -8.17 -9.98
CA ALA A 168 -5.13 -7.43 -11.23
C ALA A 168 -4.80 -8.43 -12.37
N ARG A 169 -5.82 -9.03 -12.99
CA ARG A 169 -5.74 -9.80 -14.24
C ARG A 169 -6.55 -9.12 -15.31
#